data_a39decfe8ecebfcd2c65afafc9cf037c
#
_entry.id   a39decfe8ecebfcd2c65afafc9cf037c
#
_cell.length_a   1.000
_cell.length_b   1.000
_cell.length_c   1.000
_cell.angle_alpha   90.00
_cell.angle_beta   90.00
_cell.angle_gamma   90.00
#
_symmetry.space_group_name_H-M   'P 1'
#
loop_
_entity.id
_entity.type
_entity.pdbx_description
1 polymer ?
#
loop_
_entity_poly.entity_id
_entity_poly.type
_entity_poly.pdbx_seq_one_letter_code
_entity_poly.pdbx_strand_id
1 'polypeptide(L)'
;MAFGYGERTRKALRLNIQNVSKVDISILRQYYAPKKSINELVSVGKWGCKDGLDELMLSYGDMLWRSFYAASLSPSYLNRQPYGFLLREHELFLIQTEDAPTDPHDGELDLGIVLLHFSAVAAQWMGVPKWTFDRMPDDILLPEGCR
;
A
#
# COMPACT_ATOMS: atom_id res chain seq x y z
N MET A 1 9.67 -16.37 -6.78
CA MET A 1 8.21 -16.28 -7.00
C MET A 1 7.79 -17.51 -7.78
N ALA A 2 6.94 -18.37 -7.21
CA ALA A 2 6.47 -19.58 -7.90
C ALA A 2 5.16 -19.24 -8.62
N PHE A 3 5.17 -19.29 -9.94
CA PHE A 3 3.98 -19.25 -10.76
C PHE A 3 3.50 -20.67 -11.01
N GLY A 4 2.31 -21.01 -10.58
CA GLY A 4 1.70 -22.30 -10.81
C GLY A 4 0.18 -22.21 -10.81
N TYR A 5 -0.46 -23.15 -11.47
CA TYR A 5 -1.90 -23.31 -11.36
C TYR A 5 -2.22 -23.76 -9.93
N GLY A 6 -3.00 -22.95 -9.22
CA GLY A 6 -3.47 -23.32 -7.89
C GLY A 6 -4.31 -24.61 -7.94
N GLU A 7 -4.15 -25.46 -6.93
CA GLU A 7 -4.89 -26.73 -6.82
C GLU A 7 -6.41 -26.53 -6.95
N ARG A 8 -7.08 -27.55 -7.46
CA ARG A 8 -8.55 -27.58 -7.68
C ARG A 8 -9.39 -27.28 -6.42
N THR A 9 -8.83 -27.41 -5.23
CA THR A 9 -9.46 -27.03 -3.95
C THR A 9 -9.91 -25.59 -3.90
N ARG A 10 -9.27 -24.66 -4.63
CA ARG A 10 -9.71 -23.26 -4.72
C ARG A 10 -11.02 -23.05 -5.48
N LYS A 11 -11.44 -24.01 -6.32
CA LYS A 11 -12.75 -23.95 -6.99
C LYS A 11 -13.91 -24.22 -6.04
N ALA A 12 -13.70 -25.07 -5.04
CA ALA A 12 -14.70 -25.33 -3.99
C ALA A 12 -14.93 -24.09 -3.10
N LEU A 13 -13.88 -23.35 -2.79
CA LEU A 13 -13.98 -22.08 -2.07
C LEU A 13 -14.75 -21.00 -2.86
N ARG A 14 -14.60 -20.94 -4.17
CA ARG A 14 -15.35 -20.01 -5.03
C ARG A 14 -16.85 -20.34 -5.12
N LEU A 15 -17.19 -21.61 -5.13
CA LEU A 15 -18.58 -22.06 -5.14
C LEU A 15 -19.28 -21.77 -3.79
N ASN A 16 -18.54 -21.90 -2.70
CA ASN A 16 -19.05 -21.55 -1.37
C ASN A 16 -19.27 -20.05 -1.18
N ILE A 17 -18.49 -19.19 -1.83
CA ILE A 17 -18.65 -17.73 -1.75
C ILE A 17 -19.97 -17.26 -2.39
N GLN A 18 -20.51 -17.98 -3.37
CA GLN A 18 -21.76 -17.58 -4.04
C GLN A 18 -23.02 -17.94 -3.25
N ASN A 19 -22.93 -18.86 -2.27
CA ASN A 19 -24.04 -19.32 -1.44
C ASN A 19 -23.83 -19.11 0.06
N VAL A 20 -22.94 -18.20 0.41
CA VAL A 20 -22.49 -18.01 1.79
C VAL A 20 -23.49 -17.20 2.59
N SER A 21 -23.93 -17.75 3.71
CA SER A 21 -24.70 -17.04 4.74
C SER A 21 -23.88 -15.90 5.36
N LYS A 22 -24.55 -14.96 6.04
CA LYS A 22 -23.86 -13.87 6.75
C LYS A 22 -22.81 -14.38 7.77
N VAL A 23 -23.00 -15.56 8.32
CA VAL A 23 -22.06 -16.19 9.27
C VAL A 23 -20.78 -16.62 8.55
N ASP A 24 -20.91 -17.21 7.36
CA ASP A 24 -19.75 -17.67 6.60
C ASP A 24 -18.91 -16.47 6.10
N ILE A 25 -19.55 -15.36 5.75
CA ILE A 25 -18.86 -14.10 5.39
C ILE A 25 -18.07 -13.56 6.58
N SER A 26 -18.57 -13.67 7.81
CA SER A 26 -17.85 -13.23 9.00
C SER A 26 -16.64 -14.13 9.29
N ILE A 27 -16.75 -15.42 9.06
CA ILE A 27 -15.64 -16.38 9.19
C ILE A 27 -14.58 -16.10 8.13
N LEU A 28 -14.98 -15.89 6.87
CA LEU A 28 -14.03 -15.54 5.80
C LEU A 28 -13.29 -14.23 6.07
N ARG A 29 -13.96 -13.22 6.64
CA ARG A 29 -13.32 -11.96 7.04
C ARG A 29 -12.25 -12.16 8.13
N GLN A 30 -12.33 -13.18 8.96
CA GLN A 30 -11.31 -13.48 9.95
C GLN A 30 -10.00 -14.01 9.34
N TYR A 31 -10.04 -14.54 8.14
CA TYR A 31 -8.86 -15.05 7.43
C TYR A 31 -8.14 -13.98 6.57
N TYR A 32 -8.74 -12.81 6.40
CA TYR A 32 -8.09 -11.70 5.71
C TYR A 32 -7.37 -10.84 6.74
N ALA A 33 -6.07 -10.80 6.66
CA ALA A 33 -5.29 -9.87 7.44
C ALA A 33 -5.73 -8.43 7.09
N PRO A 34 -6.02 -7.58 8.07
CA PRO A 34 -6.45 -6.22 7.81
C PRO A 34 -5.34 -5.45 7.10
N LYS A 35 -5.72 -4.64 6.12
CA LYS A 35 -4.81 -3.72 5.43
C LYS A 35 -4.90 -2.34 6.08
N LYS A 36 -3.76 -1.62 6.10
CA LYS A 36 -3.75 -0.22 6.49
C LYS A 36 -4.64 0.58 5.55
N SER A 37 -5.44 1.46 6.10
CA SER A 37 -6.24 2.41 5.33
C SER A 37 -5.34 3.45 4.67
N ILE A 38 -5.88 4.18 3.68
CA ILE A 38 -5.16 5.28 3.05
C ILE A 38 -4.75 6.33 4.11
N ASN A 39 -5.65 6.62 5.06
CA ASN A 39 -5.37 7.56 6.15
C ASN A 39 -4.23 7.11 7.07
N GLU A 40 -3.96 5.82 7.17
CA GLU A 40 -2.80 5.31 7.91
C GLU A 40 -1.52 5.37 7.08
N LEU A 41 -1.65 5.18 5.76
CA LEU A 41 -0.50 5.10 4.86
C LEU A 41 -0.01 6.44 4.34
N VAL A 42 -0.89 7.43 4.14
CA VAL A 42 -0.54 8.69 3.49
C VAL A 42 -0.41 9.83 4.50
N SER A 43 0.65 10.58 4.39
CA SER A 43 0.91 11.82 5.15
C SER A 43 1.03 12.99 4.18
N VAL A 44 0.69 14.20 4.63
CA VAL A 44 0.71 15.40 3.81
C VAL A 44 1.60 16.47 4.45
N GLY A 45 2.52 17.00 3.67
CA GLY A 45 3.46 18.07 4.07
C GLY A 45 4.51 17.60 5.06
N LYS A 46 4.10 16.93 6.15
CA LYS A 46 4.99 16.37 7.18
C LYS A 46 4.60 14.92 7.46
N TRP A 47 5.58 14.10 7.80
CA TRP A 47 5.34 12.72 8.19
C TRP A 47 4.38 12.62 9.38
N GLY A 48 3.36 11.80 9.25
CA GLY A 48 2.32 11.62 10.26
C GLY A 48 1.19 12.66 10.22
N CYS A 49 1.34 13.76 9.49
CA CYS A 49 0.29 14.77 9.33
C CYS A 49 -0.76 14.29 8.34
N LYS A 50 -2.03 14.46 8.68
CA LYS A 50 -3.19 14.09 7.85
C LYS A 50 -3.98 15.32 7.37
N ASP A 51 -3.60 16.50 7.84
CA ASP A 51 -4.28 17.75 7.49
C ASP A 51 -4.14 18.00 5.98
N GLY A 52 -5.24 18.34 5.33
CA GLY A 52 -5.29 18.59 3.89
C GLY A 52 -5.37 17.35 3.01
N LEU A 53 -5.42 16.13 3.56
CA LEU A 53 -5.51 14.91 2.75
C LEU A 53 -6.80 14.86 1.92
N ASP A 54 -7.93 15.23 2.51
CA ASP A 54 -9.23 15.24 1.83
C ASP A 54 -9.27 16.30 0.72
N GLU A 55 -8.73 17.50 0.96
CA GLU A 55 -8.62 18.57 -0.04
C GLU A 55 -7.70 18.17 -1.20
N LEU A 56 -6.59 17.53 -0.89
CA LEU A 56 -5.69 16.99 -1.90
C LEU A 56 -6.37 15.91 -2.75
N MET A 57 -7.08 14.98 -2.12
CA MET A 57 -7.82 13.94 -2.82
C MET A 57 -8.92 14.55 -3.72
N LEU A 58 -9.56 15.62 -3.28
CA LEU A 58 -10.54 16.36 -4.10
C LEU A 58 -9.87 17.07 -5.28
N SER A 59 -8.68 17.64 -5.07
CA SER A 59 -7.97 18.40 -6.14
C SER A 59 -7.40 17.50 -7.23
N TYR A 60 -6.87 16.32 -6.87
CA TYR A 60 -6.35 15.34 -7.82
C TYR A 60 -7.40 14.34 -8.32
N GLY A 61 -8.60 14.39 -7.75
CA GLY A 61 -9.71 13.51 -8.10
C GLY A 61 -9.52 12.05 -7.69
N ASP A 62 -10.48 11.21 -8.07
CA ASP A 62 -10.53 9.79 -7.72
C ASP A 62 -9.27 8.99 -8.10
N MET A 63 -8.51 9.44 -9.07
CA MET A 63 -7.41 8.64 -9.65
C MET A 63 -6.22 8.55 -8.70
N LEU A 64 -5.86 9.63 -8.00
CA LEU A 64 -4.82 9.59 -6.99
C LEU A 64 -5.23 8.68 -5.82
N TRP A 65 -6.49 8.80 -5.38
CA TRP A 65 -7.04 7.93 -4.35
C TRP A 65 -6.97 6.45 -4.76
N ARG A 66 -7.33 6.13 -6.01
CA ARG A 66 -7.25 4.75 -6.54
C ARG A 66 -5.82 4.23 -6.57
N SER A 67 -4.85 5.09 -6.87
CA SER A 67 -3.43 4.71 -6.85
C SER A 67 -2.96 4.37 -5.43
N PHE A 68 -3.32 5.17 -4.43
CA PHE A 68 -3.04 4.84 -3.03
C PHE A 68 -3.82 3.62 -2.54
N TYR A 69 -5.06 3.46 -2.99
CA TYR A 69 -5.85 2.28 -2.65
C TYR A 69 -5.21 1.00 -3.20
N ALA A 70 -4.77 1.02 -4.45
CA ALA A 70 -4.02 -0.11 -5.03
C ALA A 70 -2.74 -0.42 -4.24
N ALA A 71 -1.99 0.61 -3.86
CA ALA A 71 -0.82 0.48 -3.01
C ALA A 71 -1.16 -0.13 -1.63
N SER A 72 -2.27 0.28 -1.01
CA SER A 72 -2.71 -0.24 0.29
C SER A 72 -3.03 -1.74 0.26
N LEU A 73 -3.44 -2.25 -0.90
CA LEU A 73 -3.74 -3.67 -1.09
C LEU A 73 -2.50 -4.53 -1.39
N SER A 74 -1.33 -3.91 -1.52
CA SER A 74 -0.08 -4.63 -1.83
C SER A 74 0.22 -5.69 -0.78
N PRO A 75 0.59 -6.90 -1.20
CA PRO A 75 1.10 -7.89 -0.27
C PRO A 75 2.42 -7.42 0.35
N SER A 76 2.64 -7.79 1.60
CA SER A 76 3.90 -7.55 2.32
C SER A 76 4.22 -8.74 3.21
N TYR A 77 5.47 -8.87 3.62
CA TYR A 77 5.88 -9.92 4.53
C TYR A 77 5.01 -9.90 5.81
N LEU A 78 4.44 -11.03 6.15
CA LEU A 78 3.48 -11.19 7.25
C LEU A 78 2.32 -10.15 7.27
N ASN A 79 2.05 -9.51 6.14
CA ASN A 79 1.08 -8.40 6.00
C ASN A 79 1.39 -7.18 6.91
N ARG A 80 2.65 -6.95 7.21
CA ARG A 80 3.06 -5.88 8.15
C ARG A 80 2.98 -4.49 7.54
N GLN A 81 3.12 -4.38 6.21
CA GLN A 81 3.07 -3.10 5.48
C GLN A 81 4.02 -2.05 6.10
N PRO A 82 5.35 -2.32 6.14
CA PRO A 82 6.32 -1.46 6.81
C PRO A 82 6.68 -0.27 5.92
N TYR A 83 5.67 0.47 5.49
CA TYR A 83 5.83 1.61 4.59
C TYR A 83 4.72 2.63 4.76
N GLY A 84 4.97 3.82 4.25
CA GLY A 84 3.98 4.87 4.10
C GLY A 84 4.40 5.87 3.03
N PHE A 85 3.47 6.71 2.64
CA PHE A 85 3.68 7.77 1.67
C PHE A 85 3.69 9.14 2.34
N LEU A 86 4.57 9.99 1.87
CA LEU A 86 4.55 11.41 2.19
C LEU A 86 4.35 12.20 0.90
N LEU A 87 3.24 12.90 0.79
CA LEU A 87 2.96 13.83 -0.29
C LEU A 87 3.32 15.24 0.16
N ARG A 88 4.27 15.86 -0.52
CA ARG A 88 4.73 17.22 -0.22
C ARG A 88 4.81 18.01 -1.51
N GLU A 89 4.06 19.09 -1.58
CA GLU A 89 3.97 19.94 -2.77
C GLU A 89 3.57 19.09 -4.00
N HIS A 90 4.51 18.82 -4.89
CA HIS A 90 4.30 18.02 -6.11
C HIS A 90 5.14 16.74 -6.12
N GLU A 91 5.73 16.38 -4.99
CA GLU A 91 6.59 15.22 -4.83
C GLU A 91 5.93 14.17 -3.94
N LEU A 92 6.10 12.93 -4.32
CA LEU A 92 5.62 11.78 -3.56
C LEU A 92 6.81 10.94 -3.12
N PHE A 93 6.97 10.80 -1.81
CA PHE A 93 7.98 9.95 -1.20
C PHE A 93 7.35 8.67 -0.71
N LEU A 94 7.98 7.53 -1.01
CA LEU A 94 7.69 6.26 -0.37
C LEU A 94 8.74 6.02 0.71
N ILE A 95 8.30 5.89 1.92
CA ILE A 95 9.15 5.81 3.11
C ILE A 95 9.00 4.41 3.70
N GLN A 96 10.12 3.73 3.91
CA GLN A 96 10.16 2.50 4.68
C GLN A 96 10.12 2.85 6.16
N THR A 97 9.19 2.25 6.89
CA THR A 97 9.11 2.35 8.34
C THR A 97 9.85 1.20 8.99
N GLU A 98 10.45 1.42 10.16
CA GLU A 98 11.07 0.35 10.91
C GLU A 98 10.04 -0.72 11.29
N ASP A 99 10.42 -1.95 11.09
CA ASP A 99 9.67 -3.12 11.52
C ASP A 99 10.65 -4.22 11.91
N ALA A 100 10.94 -4.32 13.19
CA ALA A 100 11.94 -5.23 13.74
C ALA A 100 11.80 -6.72 13.32
N PRO A 101 10.58 -7.26 13.09
CA PRO A 101 10.43 -8.62 12.57
C PRO A 101 10.68 -8.77 11.07
N THR A 102 10.80 -7.67 10.34
CA THR A 102 10.97 -7.72 8.88
C THR A 102 12.46 -7.65 8.54
N ASP A 103 12.95 -8.63 7.79
CA ASP A 103 14.31 -8.59 7.25
C ASP A 103 14.45 -7.41 6.28
N PRO A 104 15.62 -6.73 6.24
CA PRO A 104 15.84 -5.63 5.31
C PRO A 104 15.54 -5.97 3.84
N HIS A 105 15.85 -7.18 3.39
CA HIS A 105 15.55 -7.63 2.03
C HIS A 105 14.06 -7.82 1.77
N ASP A 106 13.32 -8.32 2.77
CA ASP A 106 11.86 -8.43 2.67
C ASP A 106 11.23 -7.04 2.59
N GLY A 107 11.75 -6.07 3.35
CA GLY A 107 11.32 -4.69 3.30
C GLY A 107 11.54 -4.02 1.93
N GLU A 108 12.69 -4.24 1.30
CA GLU A 108 12.98 -3.77 -0.05
C GLU A 108 12.05 -4.40 -1.10
N LEU A 109 11.77 -5.69 -0.97
CA LEU A 109 10.81 -6.38 -1.82
C LEU A 109 9.40 -5.82 -1.65
N ASP A 110 8.97 -5.61 -0.42
CA ASP A 110 7.67 -5.01 -0.09
C ASP A 110 7.52 -3.63 -0.73
N LEU A 111 8.56 -2.77 -0.65
CA LEU A 111 8.57 -1.46 -1.30
C LEU A 111 8.43 -1.58 -2.83
N GLY A 112 9.16 -2.50 -3.45
CA GLY A 112 9.07 -2.73 -4.90
C GLY A 112 7.67 -3.15 -5.34
N ILE A 113 6.99 -3.99 -4.54
CA ILE A 113 5.61 -4.41 -4.81
C ILE A 113 4.64 -3.24 -4.68
N VAL A 114 4.80 -2.43 -3.65
CA VAL A 114 3.97 -1.22 -3.43
C VAL A 114 4.13 -0.23 -4.57
N LEU A 115 5.37 0.05 -4.98
CA LEU A 115 5.65 0.93 -6.12
C LEU A 115 5.00 0.42 -7.40
N LEU A 116 5.05 -0.88 -7.64
CA LEU A 116 4.39 -1.48 -8.79
C LEU A 116 2.87 -1.28 -8.75
N HIS A 117 2.22 -1.56 -7.63
CA HIS A 117 0.77 -1.41 -7.49
C HIS A 117 0.32 0.04 -7.65
N PHE A 118 1.02 0.98 -7.01
CA PHE A 118 0.75 2.41 -7.18
C PHE A 118 0.92 2.83 -8.65
N SER A 119 2.08 2.49 -9.24
CA SER A 119 2.44 2.93 -10.58
C SER A 119 1.53 2.36 -11.67
N ALA A 120 1.08 1.12 -11.53
CA ALA A 120 0.18 0.48 -12.49
C ALA A 120 -1.17 1.23 -12.61
N VAL A 121 -1.68 1.78 -11.51
CA VAL A 121 -2.90 2.58 -11.52
C VAL A 121 -2.61 4.03 -11.91
N ALA A 122 -1.56 4.62 -11.36
CA ALA A 122 -1.16 6.00 -11.66
C ALA A 122 -0.84 6.21 -13.15
N ALA A 123 -0.23 5.23 -13.81
CA ALA A 123 0.09 5.27 -15.23
C ALA A 123 -1.12 5.48 -16.15
N GLN A 124 -2.33 5.17 -15.67
CA GLN A 124 -3.55 5.32 -16.46
C GLN A 124 -4.01 6.78 -16.60
N TRP A 125 -3.50 7.69 -15.78
CA TRP A 125 -3.95 9.08 -15.75
C TRP A 125 -2.81 10.12 -15.73
N MET A 126 -1.64 9.80 -15.19
CA MET A 126 -0.52 10.74 -15.12
C MET A 126 0.72 10.29 -15.93
N GLY A 127 0.62 9.18 -16.67
CA GLY A 127 1.77 8.53 -17.27
C GLY A 127 2.54 7.67 -16.26
N VAL A 128 3.55 6.95 -16.75
CA VAL A 128 4.32 6.04 -15.89
C VAL A 128 5.16 6.85 -14.89
N PRO A 129 4.90 6.73 -13.58
CA PRO A 129 5.70 7.39 -12.57
C PRO A 129 7.18 6.98 -12.68
N LYS A 130 8.07 7.95 -12.56
CA LYS A 130 9.52 7.71 -12.48
C LYS A 130 9.94 7.81 -11.03
N TRP A 131 10.36 6.70 -10.48
CA TRP A 131 10.88 6.64 -9.13
C TRP A 131 12.40 6.78 -9.14
N THR A 132 12.93 7.54 -8.20
CA THR A 132 14.37 7.68 -7.96
C THR A 132 14.67 7.18 -6.54
N PHE A 133 15.86 6.65 -6.35
CA PHE A 133 16.35 6.19 -5.05
C PHE A 133 17.32 7.23 -4.50
N ASP A 134 16.87 8.46 -4.45
CA ASP A 134 17.67 9.58 -3.96
C ASP A 134 17.57 9.69 -2.43
N ARG A 135 18.53 10.41 -1.89
CA ARG A 135 18.51 10.73 -0.46
C ARG A 135 17.29 11.62 -0.17
N MET A 136 16.59 11.28 0.91
CA MET A 136 15.53 12.12 1.43
C MET A 136 16.04 13.53 1.70
N PRO A 137 15.29 14.59 1.33
CA PRO A 137 15.62 15.97 1.70
C PRO A 137 15.84 16.11 3.22
N ASP A 138 16.89 16.83 3.61
CA ASP A 138 17.28 16.95 5.02
C ASP A 138 16.24 17.69 5.90
N ASP A 139 15.31 18.40 5.29
CA ASP A 139 14.20 19.10 5.95
C ASP A 139 12.96 18.22 6.21
N ILE A 140 12.96 16.99 5.71
CA ILE A 140 11.93 16.00 6.04
C ILE A 140 12.34 15.25 7.31
N LEU A 141 11.68 15.60 8.41
CA LEU A 141 11.90 14.93 9.68
C LEU A 141 11.13 13.62 9.73
N LEU A 142 11.86 12.51 9.78
CA LEU A 142 11.33 11.18 9.98
C LEU A 142 11.63 10.68 11.39
N PRO A 143 10.78 9.82 11.95
CA PRO A 143 11.11 9.08 13.17
C PRO A 143 12.37 8.22 12.98
N GLU A 144 13.03 7.90 14.09
CA GLU A 144 14.15 6.96 14.09
C GLU A 144 13.73 5.62 13.46
N GLY A 145 14.58 5.05 12.62
CA GLY A 145 14.32 3.80 11.92
C GLY A 145 13.53 3.92 10.60
N CYS A 146 13.02 5.11 10.24
CA CYS A 146 12.41 5.35 8.92
C CYS A 146 13.47 5.78 7.89
N ARG A 147 13.33 5.32 6.65
CA ARG A 147 14.21 5.65 5.52
C ARG A 147 13.47 5.64 4.19
#